data_855a7f3e991a232408cd7f58c6b3216d
#
_entry.id   855a7f3e991a232408cd7f58c6b3216d
#
_cell.length_a   1.000
_cell.length_b   1.000
_cell.length_c   1.000
_cell.angle_alpha   90.00
_cell.angle_beta   90.00
_cell.angle_gamma   90.00
#
_symmetry.space_group_name_H-M   'P 1'
#
loop_
_entity.id
_entity.type
_entity.pdbx_description
1 polymer ?
#
loop_
_entity_poly.entity_id
_entity_poly.type
_entity_poly.pdbx_seq_one_letter_code
_entity_poly.pdbx_strand_id
1 'polypeptide(L)'
;MLNELFAGADVYVIRPVWTTEPNVPADAPDAGYWQTLLVADDPDPEFRTYYHLFADRHPWQRGCIDGLLREVADDEVADVLVTDIRMERIYHPYDGGADVFLASPAERDRLRDRHADWLSSHPAGL
;
A
#
# COMPACT_ATOMS: atom_id res chain seq x y z
N MET A 1 -4.29 -12.59 -8.09
CA MET A 1 -4.83 -11.23 -7.79
C MET A 1 -3.88 -10.14 -8.26
N LEU A 2 -2.69 -10.04 -7.69
CA LEU A 2 -1.74 -8.98 -8.06
C LEU A 2 -1.37 -8.99 -9.54
N ASN A 3 -1.12 -10.16 -10.10
CA ASN A 3 -0.78 -10.26 -11.52
C ASN A 3 -1.92 -9.81 -12.43
N GLU A 4 -3.17 -10.01 -12.03
CA GLU A 4 -4.32 -9.50 -12.78
C GLU A 4 -4.41 -7.98 -12.75
N LEU A 5 -4.05 -7.37 -11.64
CA LEU A 5 -4.10 -5.92 -11.48
C LEU A 5 -2.98 -5.22 -12.25
N PHE A 6 -1.79 -5.78 -12.29
CA PHE A 6 -0.58 -5.05 -12.68
C PHE A 6 0.22 -5.69 -13.82
N ALA A 7 -0.17 -6.85 -14.35
CA ALA A 7 0.56 -7.50 -15.43
C ALA A 7 0.74 -6.57 -16.63
N GLY A 8 1.98 -6.45 -17.11
CA GLY A 8 2.32 -5.59 -18.26
C GLY A 8 2.39 -4.10 -17.98
N ALA A 9 2.29 -3.69 -16.71
CA ALA A 9 2.32 -2.29 -16.32
C ALA A 9 3.53 -1.99 -15.42
N ASP A 10 3.91 -0.71 -15.32
CA ASP A 10 4.77 -0.24 -14.26
C ASP A 10 3.94 0.01 -12.99
N VAL A 11 4.57 -0.16 -11.85
CA VAL A 11 3.94 0.08 -10.56
C VAL A 11 4.77 1.01 -9.70
N TYR A 12 4.11 1.69 -8.76
CA TYR A 12 4.75 2.29 -7.60
C TYR A 12 4.54 1.38 -6.40
N VAL A 13 5.61 1.12 -5.67
CA VAL A 13 5.56 0.53 -4.33
C VAL A 13 5.80 1.65 -3.35
N ILE A 14 4.79 1.97 -2.55
CA ILE A 14 4.80 3.11 -1.62
C ILE A 14 4.93 2.59 -0.21
N ARG A 15 5.95 3.07 0.52
CA ARG A 15 6.23 2.67 1.89
C ARG A 15 6.30 3.88 2.81
N PRO A 16 5.65 3.85 3.99
CA PRO A 16 5.80 4.90 4.97
C PRO A 16 6.99 4.65 5.90
N VAL A 17 7.64 5.73 6.32
CA VAL A 17 8.48 5.78 7.51
C VAL A 17 7.81 6.74 8.47
N TRP A 18 7.39 6.26 9.63
CA TRP A 18 6.67 7.12 10.56
C TRP A 18 7.60 7.68 11.65
N THR A 19 7.39 8.93 12.02
CA THR A 19 8.11 9.61 13.08
C THR A 19 7.18 10.56 13.83
N THR A 20 7.68 11.15 14.90
CA THR A 20 6.96 12.20 15.63
C THR A 20 7.37 13.60 15.19
N GLU A 21 8.23 13.72 14.18
CA GLU A 21 8.76 14.99 13.70
C GLU A 21 8.45 15.20 12.22
N PRO A 22 8.27 16.48 11.78
CA PRO A 22 7.92 16.77 10.40
C PRO A 22 9.08 16.56 9.40
N ASN A 23 10.31 16.49 9.88
CA ASN A 23 11.49 16.33 9.02
C ASN A 23 11.75 14.87 8.70
N VAL A 24 12.18 14.60 7.47
CA VAL A 24 12.57 13.25 7.05
C VAL A 24 13.78 12.80 7.88
N PRO A 25 13.74 11.58 8.48
CA PRO A 25 14.87 11.10 9.27
C PRO A 25 16.16 11.00 8.44
N ALA A 26 17.29 11.25 9.07
CA ALA A 26 18.60 11.19 8.40
C ALA A 26 18.97 9.78 7.92
N ASP A 27 18.44 8.75 8.55
CA ASP A 27 18.65 7.35 8.22
C ASP A 27 17.60 6.78 7.25
N ALA A 28 16.70 7.63 6.74
CA ALA A 28 15.69 7.22 5.76
C ALA A 28 16.35 6.89 4.41
N PRO A 29 15.67 6.14 3.53
CA PRO A 29 16.17 5.87 2.18
C PRO A 29 16.52 7.15 1.43
N ASP A 30 17.65 7.14 0.70
CA ASP A 30 18.12 8.32 -0.03
C ASP A 30 17.27 8.65 -1.24
N ALA A 31 16.55 7.67 -1.79
CA ALA A 31 15.79 7.81 -3.02
C ALA A 31 14.33 7.47 -2.80
N GLY A 32 13.48 7.96 -3.70
CA GLY A 32 12.05 7.64 -3.68
C GLY A 32 11.21 8.51 -2.77
N TYR A 33 11.78 9.49 -2.07
CA TYR A 33 10.98 10.38 -1.22
C TYR A 33 9.92 11.11 -2.06
N TRP A 34 8.68 11.06 -1.58
CA TRP A 34 7.53 11.67 -2.25
C TRP A 34 6.94 12.82 -1.45
N GLN A 35 6.46 12.56 -0.24
CA GLN A 35 5.85 13.58 0.60
C GLN A 35 5.78 13.12 2.06
N THR A 36 5.54 14.10 2.93
CA THR A 36 5.28 13.87 4.35
C THR A 36 3.85 14.25 4.67
N LEU A 37 3.15 13.36 5.37
CA LEU A 37 1.76 13.57 5.79
C LEU A 37 1.69 13.62 7.32
N LEU A 38 0.94 14.57 7.84
CA LEU A 38 0.55 14.57 9.24
C LEU A 38 -0.70 13.69 9.39
N VAL A 39 -0.52 12.49 9.96
CA VAL A 39 -1.60 11.49 10.06
C VAL A 39 -2.27 11.48 11.43
N ALA A 40 -1.62 12.01 12.46
CA ALA A 40 -2.21 12.20 13.78
C ALA A 40 -1.77 13.56 14.31
N ASP A 41 -2.71 14.51 14.38
CA ASP A 41 -2.47 15.87 14.83
C ASP A 41 -2.89 16.01 16.29
N ASP A 42 -1.96 15.70 17.19
CA ASP A 42 -2.15 15.86 18.61
C ASP A 42 -1.61 17.23 19.06
N PRO A 43 -2.26 17.93 20.04
CA PRO A 43 -1.72 19.17 20.61
C PRO A 43 -0.31 19.00 21.23
N ASP A 44 -0.01 17.80 21.76
CA ASP A 44 1.30 17.47 22.25
C ASP A 44 2.17 16.98 21.09
N PRO A 45 3.31 17.66 20.79
CA PRO A 45 4.20 17.24 19.69
C PRO A 45 4.71 15.80 19.82
N GLU A 46 4.83 15.26 21.04
CA GLU A 46 5.30 13.88 21.25
C GLU A 46 4.30 12.83 20.76
N PHE A 47 3.03 13.21 20.62
CA PHE A 47 1.97 12.33 20.15
C PHE A 47 1.56 12.59 18.70
N ARG A 48 2.21 13.49 18.00
CA ARG A 48 2.00 13.69 16.56
C ARG A 48 2.67 12.59 15.79
N THR A 49 2.02 12.16 14.71
CA THR A 49 2.56 11.12 13.83
C THR A 49 2.66 11.65 12.40
N TYR A 50 3.85 11.58 11.85
CA TYR A 50 4.13 11.92 10.46
C TYR A 50 4.49 10.67 9.68
N TYR A 51 3.91 10.53 8.50
CA TYR A 51 4.30 9.52 7.52
C TYR A 51 5.14 10.19 6.43
N HIS A 52 6.39 9.75 6.33
CA HIS A 52 7.27 10.14 5.24
C HIS A 52 7.16 9.07 4.18
N LEU A 53 6.56 9.40 3.04
CA LEU A 53 6.23 8.42 2.00
C LEU A 53 7.35 8.32 0.98
N PHE A 54 7.75 7.08 0.71
CA PHE A 54 8.77 6.74 -0.30
C PHE A 54 8.12 5.87 -1.35
N ALA A 55 8.28 6.24 -2.63
CA ALA A 55 7.70 5.54 -3.76
C ALA A 55 8.79 5.07 -4.71
N ASP A 56 8.86 3.77 -4.96
CA ASP A 56 9.74 3.18 -5.95
C ASP A 56 8.93 2.76 -7.17
N ARG A 57 9.38 3.13 -8.36
CA ARG A 57 8.77 2.74 -9.62
C ARG A 57 9.56 1.64 -10.28
N HIS A 58 8.89 0.56 -10.68
CA HIS A 58 9.50 -0.50 -11.48
C HIS A 58 8.44 -1.26 -12.29
N PRO A 59 8.85 -1.97 -13.35
CA PRO A 59 7.93 -2.84 -14.08
C PRO A 59 7.40 -3.94 -13.17
N TRP A 60 6.12 -4.27 -13.32
CA TRP A 60 5.55 -5.39 -12.59
C TRP A 60 6.08 -6.70 -13.13
N GLN A 61 6.57 -7.57 -12.24
CA GLN A 61 6.93 -8.95 -12.51
C GLN A 61 6.33 -9.82 -11.42
N ARG A 62 5.86 -11.01 -11.81
CA ARG A 62 5.31 -11.96 -10.85
C ARG A 62 6.35 -12.25 -9.77
N GLY A 63 5.94 -12.13 -8.51
CA GLY A 63 6.82 -12.38 -7.36
C GLY A 63 7.74 -11.23 -6.97
N CYS A 64 7.73 -10.11 -7.68
CA CYS A 64 8.66 -9.00 -7.42
C CYS A 64 8.50 -8.36 -6.04
N ILE A 65 7.35 -8.51 -5.40
CA ILE A 65 7.11 -7.97 -4.05
C ILE A 65 6.87 -9.08 -3.00
N ASP A 66 7.21 -10.33 -3.31
CA ASP A 66 6.97 -11.44 -2.37
C ASP A 66 7.67 -11.22 -1.02
N GLY A 67 8.90 -10.71 -1.03
CA GLY A 67 9.62 -10.39 0.20
C GLY A 67 8.90 -9.33 1.04
N LEU A 68 8.38 -8.29 0.39
CA LEU A 68 7.62 -7.24 1.06
C LEU A 68 6.30 -7.77 1.63
N LEU A 69 5.61 -8.63 0.89
CA LEU A 69 4.37 -9.25 1.37
C LEU A 69 4.61 -10.12 2.61
N ARG A 70 5.76 -10.81 2.69
CA ARG A 70 6.15 -11.55 3.90
C ARG A 70 6.37 -10.63 5.09
N GLU A 71 7.04 -9.50 4.89
CA GLU A 71 7.26 -8.50 5.94
C GLU A 71 5.92 -7.95 6.45
N VAL A 72 4.95 -7.72 5.57
CA VAL A 72 3.60 -7.29 5.96
C VAL A 72 2.90 -8.39 6.75
N ALA A 73 2.95 -9.63 6.28
CA ALA A 73 2.33 -10.77 6.95
C ALA A 73 2.93 -11.04 8.32
N ASP A 74 4.23 -10.78 8.49
CA ASP A 74 4.95 -10.92 9.76
C ASP A 74 4.84 -9.68 10.66
N ASP A 75 4.04 -8.69 10.26
CA ASP A 75 3.82 -7.43 10.96
C ASP A 75 5.11 -6.60 11.17
N GLU A 76 6.08 -6.78 10.28
CA GLU A 76 7.33 -6.03 10.29
C GLU A 76 7.20 -4.65 9.65
N VAL A 77 6.31 -4.52 8.66
CA VAL A 77 5.97 -3.26 8.00
C VAL A 77 4.45 -3.16 7.83
N ALA A 78 3.94 -1.95 7.76
CA ALA A 78 2.52 -1.67 7.60
C ALA A 78 2.30 -0.50 6.63
N ASP A 79 1.04 -0.35 6.18
CA ASP A 79 0.60 0.76 5.33
C ASP A 79 1.36 0.87 4.00
N VAL A 80 1.80 -0.27 3.48
CA VAL A 80 2.41 -0.37 2.15
C VAL A 80 1.31 -0.38 1.10
N LEU A 81 1.51 0.36 0.01
CA LEU A 81 0.61 0.39 -1.13
C LEU A 81 1.34 -0.01 -2.40
N VAL A 82 0.67 -0.77 -3.26
CA VAL A 82 1.13 -1.02 -4.64
C VAL A 82 0.09 -0.43 -5.58
N THR A 83 0.51 0.44 -6.47
CA THR A 83 -0.40 1.13 -7.38
C THR A 83 0.11 1.07 -8.81
N ASP A 84 -0.80 1.19 -9.78
CA ASP A 84 -0.42 1.53 -11.15
C ASP A 84 0.01 3.01 -11.22
N ILE A 85 0.56 3.42 -12.36
CA ILE A 85 1.11 4.79 -12.51
C ILE A 85 0.04 5.87 -12.35
N ARG A 86 -1.19 5.58 -12.74
CA ARG A 86 -2.33 6.52 -12.62
C ARG A 86 -3.00 6.48 -11.26
N MET A 87 -2.59 5.57 -10.38
CA MET A 87 -3.22 5.32 -9.08
C MET A 87 -4.72 4.99 -9.19
N GLU A 88 -5.11 4.33 -10.28
CA GLU A 88 -6.47 3.86 -10.50
C GLU A 88 -6.71 2.47 -9.94
N ARG A 89 -5.63 1.71 -9.71
CA ARG A 89 -5.64 0.38 -9.08
C ARG A 89 -4.69 0.40 -7.91
N ILE A 90 -5.21 0.16 -6.72
CA ILE A 90 -4.42 0.22 -5.48
C ILE A 90 -4.61 -1.10 -4.75
N TYR A 91 -3.50 -1.72 -4.38
CA TYR A 91 -3.46 -2.91 -3.55
C TYR A 91 -2.82 -2.56 -2.21
N HIS A 92 -3.59 -2.74 -1.14
CA HIS A 92 -3.15 -2.45 0.23
C HIS A 92 -3.12 -3.75 1.04
N PRO A 93 -1.97 -4.43 1.14
CA PRO A 93 -1.85 -5.64 1.95
C PRO A 93 -1.78 -5.30 3.44
N TYR A 94 -2.34 -6.20 4.25
CA TYR A 94 -2.22 -6.14 5.70
C TYR A 94 -2.12 -7.55 6.26
N ASP A 95 -1.92 -7.67 7.57
CA ASP A 95 -1.89 -8.96 8.21
C ASP A 95 -3.24 -9.67 8.03
N GLY A 96 -3.22 -10.80 7.36
CA GLY A 96 -4.41 -11.62 7.11
C GLY A 96 -5.20 -11.28 5.85
N GLY A 97 -4.81 -10.29 5.06
CA GLY A 97 -5.55 -9.98 3.83
C GLY A 97 -5.06 -8.76 3.06
N ALA A 98 -5.95 -8.21 2.25
CA ALA A 98 -5.66 -7.01 1.47
C ALA A 98 -6.95 -6.30 1.07
N ASP A 99 -6.86 -4.97 0.96
CA ASP A 99 -7.89 -4.15 0.34
C ASP A 99 -7.48 -3.82 -1.10
N VAL A 100 -8.43 -3.85 -2.01
CA VAL A 100 -8.22 -3.52 -3.41
C VAL A 100 -9.16 -2.38 -3.80
N PHE A 101 -8.58 -1.30 -4.31
CA PHE A 101 -9.33 -0.14 -4.77
C PHE A 101 -9.20 -0.04 -6.29
N LEU A 102 -10.32 0.10 -6.98
CA LEU A 102 -10.39 0.14 -8.44
C LEU A 102 -11.07 1.42 -8.91
N ALA A 103 -10.79 1.80 -10.17
CA ALA A 103 -11.24 3.07 -10.72
C ALA A 103 -12.76 3.14 -10.95
N SER A 104 -13.43 2.00 -11.14
CA SER A 104 -14.86 1.98 -11.43
C SER A 104 -15.58 0.85 -10.68
N PRO A 105 -16.89 1.04 -10.38
CA PRO A 105 -17.70 -0.04 -9.82
C PRO A 105 -17.79 -1.27 -10.71
N ALA A 106 -17.80 -1.09 -12.03
CA ALA A 106 -17.85 -2.21 -12.98
C ALA A 106 -16.59 -3.08 -12.90
N GLU A 107 -15.42 -2.47 -12.82
CA GLU A 107 -14.15 -3.19 -12.68
C GLU A 107 -14.09 -3.89 -11.33
N ARG A 108 -14.51 -3.22 -10.26
CA ARG A 108 -14.60 -3.81 -8.93
C ARG A 108 -15.50 -5.04 -8.92
N ASP A 109 -16.66 -4.96 -9.53
CA ASP A 109 -17.63 -6.05 -9.54
C ASP A 109 -17.11 -7.24 -10.33
N ARG A 110 -16.44 -7.01 -11.47
CA ARG A 110 -15.81 -8.08 -12.26
C ARG A 110 -14.73 -8.80 -11.48
N LEU A 111 -13.88 -8.07 -10.77
CA LEU A 111 -12.82 -8.66 -9.95
C LEU A 111 -13.43 -9.46 -8.79
N ARG A 112 -14.43 -8.91 -8.12
CA ARG A 112 -15.15 -9.56 -7.04
C ARG A 112 -15.77 -10.88 -7.50
N ASP A 113 -16.44 -10.88 -8.64
CA ASP A 113 -17.11 -12.07 -9.17
C ASP A 113 -16.10 -13.17 -9.54
N ARG A 114 -14.93 -12.77 -10.07
CA ARG A 114 -13.85 -13.69 -10.43
C ARG A 114 -13.18 -14.34 -9.22
N HIS A 115 -13.17 -13.66 -8.09
CA HIS A 115 -12.51 -14.09 -6.87
C HIS A 115 -13.48 -14.21 -5.68
N ALA A 116 -14.72 -14.60 -5.95
CA ALA A 116 -15.75 -14.71 -4.92
C ALA A 116 -15.33 -15.62 -3.76
N ASP A 117 -14.54 -16.66 -4.03
CA ASP A 117 -14.02 -17.59 -3.01
C ASP A 117 -13.03 -16.94 -2.04
N TRP A 118 -12.47 -15.79 -2.41
CA TRP A 118 -11.46 -15.07 -1.62
C TRP A 118 -12.06 -13.93 -0.80
N LEU A 119 -13.37 -13.68 -0.95
CA LEU A 119 -14.03 -12.63 -0.19
C LEU A 119 -14.26 -13.06 1.25
N SER A 120 -14.18 -12.08 2.15
CA SER A 120 -14.56 -12.29 3.54
C SER A 120 -16.04 -12.65 3.65
N SER A 121 -16.39 -13.57 4.55
CA SER A 121 -17.77 -13.88 4.88
C SER A 121 -18.42 -12.81 5.79
N HIS A 122 -17.64 -11.85 6.29
CA HIS A 122 -18.15 -10.78 7.13
C HIS A 122 -19.04 -9.83 6.30
N PRO A 123 -20.22 -9.41 6.81
CA PRO A 123 -21.14 -8.55 6.05
C PRO A 123 -20.53 -7.22 5.59
N ALA A 124 -19.54 -6.70 6.30
CA ALA A 124 -18.82 -5.48 5.92
C ALA A 124 -17.64 -5.73 4.97
N GLY A 125 -17.36 -6.96 4.56
CA GLY A 125 -16.24 -7.33 3.70
C GLY A 125 -14.88 -7.36 4.41
N LEU A 126 -14.87 -7.41 5.70
CA LEU A 126 -13.66 -7.41 6.53
C LEU A 126 -13.12 -8.81 6.81
#